data_a75f410d8e6a59da5ed2a0b0392dba9b
#
_entry.id   a75f410d8e6a59da5ed2a0b0392dba9b
#
_cell.length_a   1.000
_cell.length_b   1.000
_cell.length_c   1.000
_cell.angle_alpha   90.00
_cell.angle_beta   90.00
_cell.angle_gamma   90.00
#
_symmetry.space_group_name_H-M   'P 1'
#
loop_
_entity.id
_entity.type
_entity.pdbx_description
1 polymer ?
#
loop_
_entity_poly.entity_id
_entity_poly.type
_entity_poly.pdbx_seq_one_letter_code
_entity_poly.pdbx_strand_id
1 'polypeptide(L)'
;IPESQRMWFALASYNIGYAHVEDARKLAESMELNPNAWRDLKKVLPLLQKRKYYQKTRYGYARGSEAVHYVDSIRRYYDTLVWVDNQSKQQNPEEEPSDLASEEPAIPAGTLSPEQPK
;
A
#
# COMPACT_ATOMS: atom_id res chain seq x y z
N ILE A 1 -12.87 -0.11 8.74
CA ILE A 1 -12.07 -0.78 7.69
C ILE A 1 -11.72 -2.19 8.17
N PRO A 2 -12.03 -3.20 7.38
CA PRO A 2 -11.69 -4.57 7.77
C PRO A 2 -10.19 -4.72 8.01
N GLU A 3 -9.85 -5.61 8.93
CA GLU A 3 -8.45 -5.78 9.31
C GLU A 3 -7.58 -6.15 8.12
N SER A 4 -8.10 -6.95 7.20
CA SER A 4 -7.32 -7.37 6.03
C SER A 4 -6.97 -6.21 5.11
N GLN A 5 -7.66 -5.08 5.24
CA GLN A 5 -7.45 -3.92 4.40
C GLN A 5 -6.64 -2.82 5.07
N ARG A 6 -6.54 -2.87 6.40
CA ARG A 6 -5.98 -1.75 7.17
C ARG A 6 -4.58 -1.37 6.79
N MET A 7 -3.74 -2.37 6.51
CA MET A 7 -2.35 -2.07 6.19
C MET A 7 -2.24 -1.20 4.95
N TRP A 8 -3.05 -1.48 3.94
CA TRP A 8 -2.96 -0.73 2.70
C TRP A 8 -3.40 0.71 2.91
N PHE A 9 -4.44 0.92 3.70
CA PHE A 9 -4.89 2.27 4.01
C PHE A 9 -3.85 3.01 4.85
N ALA A 10 -3.21 2.32 5.78
CA ALA A 10 -2.18 2.91 6.61
C ALA A 10 -0.98 3.34 5.78
N LEU A 11 -0.58 2.50 4.83
CA LEU A 11 0.55 2.83 3.96
C LEU A 11 0.24 4.02 3.07
N ALA A 12 -0.97 4.06 2.53
CA ALA A 12 -1.38 5.21 1.72
C ALA A 12 -1.37 6.48 2.57
N SER A 13 -1.87 6.38 3.80
CA SER A 13 -1.90 7.53 4.70
C SER A 13 -0.49 8.00 5.04
N TYR A 14 0.44 7.08 5.17
CA TYR A 14 1.82 7.44 5.42
C TYR A 14 2.40 8.21 4.23
N ASN A 15 2.01 7.84 3.02
CA ASN A 15 2.56 8.46 1.82
C ASN A 15 1.98 9.84 1.53
N ILE A 16 0.66 9.98 1.54
CA ILE A 16 0.04 11.26 1.16
C ILE A 16 -0.68 11.97 2.30
N GLY A 17 -0.75 11.35 3.46
CA GLY A 17 -1.43 11.96 4.59
C GLY A 17 -2.82 11.39 4.81
N TYR A 18 -3.15 11.24 6.08
CA TYR A 18 -4.43 10.66 6.47
C TYR A 18 -5.62 11.47 5.94
N ALA A 19 -5.51 12.79 5.99
CA ALA A 19 -6.63 13.65 5.57
C ALA A 19 -6.99 13.42 4.11
N HIS A 20 -5.99 13.26 3.26
CA HIS A 20 -6.26 13.01 1.84
C HIS A 20 -6.86 11.63 1.62
N VAL A 21 -6.46 10.65 2.42
CA VAL A 21 -7.06 9.33 2.32
C VAL A 21 -8.52 9.39 2.73
N GLU A 22 -8.84 10.18 3.76
CA GLU A 22 -10.23 10.36 4.17
C GLU A 22 -11.04 11.08 3.09
N ASP A 23 -10.43 12.05 2.41
CA ASP A 23 -11.10 12.68 1.28
C ASP A 23 -11.42 11.65 0.19
N ALA A 24 -10.45 10.77 -0.09
CA ALA A 24 -10.66 9.74 -1.10
C ALA A 24 -11.77 8.78 -0.68
N ARG A 25 -11.85 8.47 0.60
CA ARG A 25 -12.90 7.57 1.07
C ARG A 25 -14.29 8.19 0.92
N LYS A 26 -14.38 9.48 1.23
CA LYS A 26 -15.66 10.19 1.05
C LYS A 26 -16.03 10.27 -0.42
N LEU A 27 -15.04 10.50 -1.28
CA LEU A 27 -15.28 10.54 -2.70
C LEU A 27 -15.73 9.17 -3.22
N ALA A 28 -15.11 8.11 -2.73
CA ALA A 28 -15.52 6.76 -3.11
C ALA A 28 -16.96 6.51 -2.73
N GLU A 29 -17.33 6.94 -1.53
CA GLU A 29 -18.69 6.75 -1.07
C GLU A 29 -19.68 7.48 -1.98
N SER A 30 -19.34 8.69 -2.40
CA SER A 30 -20.20 9.45 -3.29
C SER A 30 -20.32 8.82 -4.67
N MET A 31 -19.35 8.00 -5.04
CA MET A 31 -19.36 7.29 -6.31
C MET A 31 -19.91 5.88 -6.17
N GLU A 32 -20.48 5.58 -5.01
CA GLU A 32 -21.08 4.27 -4.74
C GLU A 32 -20.04 3.14 -4.79
N LEU A 33 -18.82 3.47 -4.41
CA LEU A 33 -17.78 2.49 -4.24
C LEU A 33 -17.60 2.21 -2.77
N ASN A 34 -16.89 1.13 -2.45
CA ASN A 34 -16.68 0.74 -1.06
C ASN A 34 -15.50 1.52 -0.46
N PRO A 35 -15.78 2.48 0.46
CA PRO A 35 -14.70 3.27 1.05
C PRO A 35 -13.77 2.47 1.95
N ASN A 36 -14.13 1.25 2.28
CA ASN A 36 -13.36 0.41 3.17
C ASN A 36 -12.59 -0.70 2.45
N ALA A 37 -12.62 -0.70 1.13
CA ALA A 37 -11.91 -1.70 0.33
C ALA A 37 -10.81 -1.04 -0.46
N TRP A 38 -9.59 -1.53 -0.30
CA TRP A 38 -8.46 -0.96 -1.04
C TRP A 38 -8.65 -1.03 -2.54
N ARG A 39 -9.26 -2.11 -3.01
CA ARG A 39 -9.49 -2.26 -4.45
C ARG A 39 -10.28 -1.09 -5.03
N ASP A 40 -11.26 -0.60 -4.27
CA ASP A 40 -12.05 0.53 -4.74
C ASP A 40 -11.34 1.84 -4.48
N LEU A 41 -10.65 1.95 -3.35
CA LEU A 41 -9.97 3.20 -3.02
C LEU A 41 -8.85 3.52 -4.00
N LYS A 42 -8.17 2.51 -4.49
CA LYS A 42 -7.08 2.78 -5.43
C LYS A 42 -7.60 3.29 -6.78
N LYS A 43 -8.89 3.11 -7.07
CA LYS A 43 -9.47 3.71 -8.25
C LYS A 43 -9.75 5.19 -8.04
N VAL A 44 -9.97 5.58 -6.80
CA VAL A 44 -10.37 6.95 -6.48
C VAL A 44 -9.18 7.84 -6.19
N LEU A 45 -8.15 7.30 -5.54
CA LEU A 45 -6.99 8.12 -5.16
C LEU A 45 -6.41 8.93 -6.32
N PRO A 46 -6.24 8.37 -7.51
CA PRO A 46 -5.70 9.18 -8.62
C PRO A 46 -6.59 10.36 -8.99
N LEU A 47 -7.87 10.28 -8.69
CA LEU A 47 -8.79 11.37 -9.00
C LEU A 47 -8.50 12.62 -8.19
N LEU A 48 -7.80 12.48 -7.07
CA LEU A 48 -7.42 13.65 -6.26
C LEU A 48 -6.42 14.54 -6.98
N GLN A 49 -5.89 14.10 -8.11
CA GLN A 49 -5.00 14.93 -8.93
C GLN A 49 -5.77 15.72 -9.96
N LYS A 50 -7.04 15.42 -10.15
CA LYS A 50 -7.85 16.08 -11.16
C LYS A 50 -8.73 17.13 -10.50
N ARG A 51 -8.66 18.35 -11.03
CA ARG A 51 -9.37 19.48 -10.44
C ARG A 51 -10.86 19.23 -10.30
N LYS A 52 -11.44 18.55 -11.26
CA LYS A 52 -12.86 18.24 -11.23
C LYS A 52 -13.25 17.54 -9.94
N TYR A 53 -12.34 16.73 -9.38
CA TYR A 53 -12.61 15.97 -8.18
C TYR A 53 -12.05 16.64 -6.94
N TYR A 54 -10.80 17.09 -6.98
CA TYR A 54 -10.20 17.57 -5.74
C TYR A 54 -10.77 18.89 -5.26
N GLN A 55 -11.38 19.68 -6.17
CA GLN A 55 -12.00 20.91 -5.72
C GLN A 55 -13.22 20.65 -4.87
N LYS A 56 -13.75 19.44 -4.90
CA LYS A 56 -14.89 19.05 -4.07
C LYS A 56 -14.46 18.46 -2.75
N THR A 57 -13.18 18.19 -2.55
CA THR A 57 -12.69 17.59 -1.33
C THR A 57 -12.27 18.67 -0.36
N ARG A 58 -12.20 18.28 0.92
CA ARG A 58 -11.88 19.24 1.97
C ARG A 58 -10.43 19.73 1.89
N TYR A 59 -9.52 18.80 1.56
CA TYR A 59 -8.09 19.11 1.60
C TYR A 59 -7.45 19.26 0.22
N GLY A 60 -8.23 19.13 -0.84
CA GLY A 60 -7.79 19.50 -2.17
C GLY A 60 -6.85 18.50 -2.83
N TYR A 61 -5.96 19.05 -3.60
CA TYR A 61 -5.05 18.26 -4.43
C TYR A 61 -4.17 17.32 -3.61
N ALA A 62 -3.98 16.11 -4.13
CA ALA A 62 -3.03 15.17 -3.56
C ALA A 62 -2.52 14.24 -4.66
N ARG A 63 -1.29 13.78 -4.49
CA ARG A 63 -0.68 12.88 -5.48
C ARG A 63 -1.15 11.45 -5.27
N GLY A 64 -2.42 11.23 -5.56
CA GLY A 64 -3.05 9.94 -5.31
C GLY A 64 -2.47 8.79 -6.10
N SER A 65 -2.05 9.04 -7.35
CA SER A 65 -1.41 7.99 -8.15
C SER A 65 -0.11 7.51 -7.52
N GLU A 66 0.63 8.44 -6.92
CA GLU A 66 1.88 8.10 -6.26
C GLU A 66 1.61 7.21 -5.05
N ALA A 67 0.55 7.52 -4.31
CA ALA A 67 0.18 6.70 -3.15
C ALA A 67 -0.20 5.29 -3.58
N VAL A 68 -0.95 5.16 -4.66
CA VAL A 68 -1.34 3.84 -5.16
C VAL A 68 -0.10 3.04 -5.57
N HIS A 69 0.80 3.71 -6.29
CA HIS A 69 2.03 3.04 -6.73
C HIS A 69 2.87 2.59 -5.54
N TYR A 70 2.95 3.45 -4.53
CA TYR A 70 3.69 3.15 -3.31
C TYR A 70 3.14 1.91 -2.63
N VAL A 71 1.83 1.86 -2.43
CA VAL A 71 1.20 0.74 -1.75
C VAL A 71 1.30 -0.54 -2.59
N ASP A 72 1.08 -0.43 -3.90
CA ASP A 72 1.15 -1.60 -4.76
C ASP A 72 2.56 -2.18 -4.80
N SER A 73 3.58 -1.32 -4.77
CA SER A 73 4.96 -1.79 -4.75
C SER A 73 5.25 -2.57 -3.48
N ILE A 74 4.81 -2.04 -2.34
CA ILE A 74 5.03 -2.72 -1.07
C ILE A 74 4.25 -4.03 -1.02
N ARG A 75 3.04 -4.03 -1.56
CA ARG A 75 2.23 -5.23 -1.58
C ARG A 75 2.88 -6.34 -2.41
N ARG A 76 3.44 -5.97 -3.56
CA ARG A 76 4.14 -6.95 -4.39
C ARG A 76 5.36 -7.51 -3.68
N TYR A 77 6.08 -6.64 -2.99
CA TYR A 77 7.24 -7.07 -2.23
C TYR A 77 6.82 -8.03 -1.12
N TYR A 78 5.76 -7.69 -0.42
CA TYR A 78 5.23 -8.54 0.64
C TYR A 78 4.79 -9.90 0.09
N ASP A 79 4.09 -9.90 -1.04
CA ASP A 79 3.64 -11.14 -1.64
C ASP A 79 4.83 -12.01 -2.06
N THR A 80 5.89 -11.38 -2.52
CA THR A 80 7.10 -12.10 -2.90
C THR A 80 7.74 -12.75 -1.68
N LEU A 81 7.78 -12.03 -0.56
CA LEU A 81 8.34 -12.58 0.67
C LEU A 81 7.52 -13.78 1.16
N VAL A 82 6.22 -13.68 1.09
CA VAL A 82 5.34 -14.77 1.49
C VAL A 82 5.58 -15.99 0.59
N TRP A 83 5.71 -15.75 -0.70
CA TRP A 83 5.95 -16.85 -1.65
C TRP A 83 7.28 -17.53 -1.35
N VAL A 84 8.33 -16.74 -1.10
CA VAL A 84 9.66 -17.29 -0.81
C VAL A 84 9.60 -18.11 0.48
N ASP A 85 8.92 -17.59 1.50
CA ASP A 85 8.80 -18.28 2.76
C ASP A 85 8.09 -19.62 2.58
N ASN A 86 7.02 -19.64 1.79
CA ASN A 86 6.29 -20.87 1.53
C ASN A 86 7.14 -21.88 0.76
N GLN A 87 7.94 -21.41 -0.17
CA GLN A 87 8.84 -22.30 -0.91
C GLN A 87 9.86 -22.90 0.04
N SER A 88 10.40 -22.10 0.92
CA SER A 88 11.37 -22.58 1.90
C SER A 88 10.76 -23.65 2.80
N LYS A 89 9.54 -23.44 3.21
CA LYS A 89 8.87 -24.40 4.10
C LYS A 89 8.58 -25.71 3.38
N GLN A 90 8.30 -25.65 2.10
CA GLN A 90 8.06 -26.86 1.32
C GLN A 90 9.33 -27.67 1.15
N GLN A 91 10.46 -26.99 1.00
CA GLN A 91 11.74 -27.67 0.83
C GLN A 91 12.28 -28.19 2.16
N ASN A 92 12.06 -27.45 3.23
CA ASN A 92 12.52 -27.82 4.56
C ASN A 92 11.39 -27.61 5.56
N PRO A 93 10.43 -28.54 5.57
CA PRO A 93 9.25 -28.34 6.42
C PRO A 93 9.55 -28.31 7.90
N GLU A 94 10.69 -28.83 8.32
CA GLU A 94 11.05 -28.82 9.73
C GLU A 94 11.80 -27.56 10.15
N GLU A 95 12.11 -26.70 9.18
CA GLU A 95 12.83 -25.50 9.49
C GLU A 95 11.90 -24.50 10.16
N GLU A 96 12.38 -23.92 11.25
CA GLU A 96 11.57 -22.98 12.01
C GLU A 96 11.52 -21.63 11.29
N PRO A 97 10.35 -21.08 11.14
CA PRO A 97 10.27 -19.74 10.56
C PRO A 97 11.06 -18.70 11.34
N SER A 98 11.23 -18.92 12.65
CA SER A 98 11.98 -17.98 13.46
C SER A 98 13.44 -17.90 13.05
N ASP A 99 13.95 -18.94 12.44
CA ASP A 99 15.32 -18.90 11.96
C ASP A 99 15.49 -17.84 10.90
N LEU A 100 14.49 -17.69 10.03
CA LEU A 100 14.53 -16.66 9.02
C LEU A 100 14.38 -15.28 9.60
N ALA A 101 13.59 -15.18 10.66
CA ALA A 101 13.35 -13.89 11.28
C ALA A 101 14.57 -13.40 12.04
N SER A 102 15.42 -14.31 12.51
CA SER A 102 16.58 -13.92 13.25
C SER A 102 17.70 -13.42 12.38
N GLU A 103 17.62 -13.65 11.09
CA GLU A 103 18.64 -13.19 10.18
C GLU A 103 18.26 -11.85 9.62
N GLU A 104 19.25 -11.01 9.43
CA GLU A 104 19.03 -9.75 8.77
C GLU A 104 18.44 -10.02 7.40
N PRO A 105 17.32 -9.40 7.10
CA PRO A 105 16.75 -9.63 5.80
C PRO A 105 17.75 -9.24 4.74
N ALA A 106 18.04 -10.18 3.87
CA ALA A 106 18.92 -9.91 2.78
C ALA A 106 18.14 -9.14 1.73
N ILE A 107 17.78 -7.94 2.06
CA ILE A 107 17.09 -7.09 1.10
C ILE A 107 18.11 -6.66 0.06
N PRO A 108 17.87 -6.98 -1.20
CA PRO A 108 18.84 -6.61 -2.22
C PRO A 108 19.09 -5.12 -2.20
N ALA A 109 20.34 -4.75 -2.34
CA ALA A 109 20.70 -3.35 -2.32
C ALA A 109 19.93 -2.53 -3.32
N GLY A 110 19.64 -3.12 -4.47
CA GLY A 110 18.88 -2.42 -5.48
C GLY A 110 17.46 -2.15 -5.07
N THR A 111 16.96 -2.87 -4.08
CA THR A 111 15.60 -2.65 -3.61
C THR A 111 15.54 -1.50 -2.64
N LEU A 112 16.55 -1.38 -1.79
CA LEU A 112 16.58 -0.36 -0.76
C LEU A 112 17.09 0.95 -1.24
N SER A 113 18.04 0.92 -2.12
CA SER A 113 18.73 2.13 -2.49
C SER A 113 17.87 3.02 -3.32
N PRO A 114 16.96 3.08 -3.28
CA PRO A 114 16.19 4.08 -4.00
C PRO A 114 16.37 5.42 -3.40
N GLU A 115 17.04 4.75 -2.87
CA GLU A 115 17.29 5.34 -2.69
C GLU A 115 17.64 6.17 -2.75
N GLN A 116 17.71 6.15 -2.61
CA GLN A 116 18.27 6.73 -2.67
C GLN A 116 18.23 7.58 -3.13
N PRO A 117 17.91 8.00 -3.04
CA PRO A 117 17.92 8.67 -3.45
C PRO A 117 17.99 9.42 -3.68
N LYS A 118 18.19 9.48 -3.74
CA LYS A 118 18.52 10.13 -4.08
C LYS A 118 18.27 10.83 -4.47
#